data_0f1863489a6ae9af590b2896ae66e3fa
#
_entry.id   0f1863489a6ae9af590b2896ae66e3fa
#
_cell.length_a   1.000
_cell.length_b   1.000
_cell.length_c   1.000
_cell.angle_alpha   90.00
_cell.angle_beta   90.00
_cell.angle_gamma   90.00
#
_symmetry.space_group_name_H-M   'P 1'
#
loop_
_entity.id
_entity.type
_entity.pdbx_description
1 polymer ?
#
loop_
_entity_poly.entity_id
_entity_poly.type
_entity_poly.pdbx_seq_one_letter_code
_entity_poly.pdbx_strand_id
1 'polypeptide(L)'
;MTFEPISRRSFVKFAGAGALATAAPGAFAQETDANPSVTKRGKFAYQEETRARRLAWWEAARFGMFIHYGLYSIIGQQEWAMESEGIPIPQYQLLAEHLKPKPDFAREWARLAKRAGQKYMVLTTKHHEGFCLWDTKLTNYNAMQQGPKRDLVREFVDAARAEGLRIGFYYSLMDWHHPDGAICKTDLEARKRFVAYTFGLLRELLTNYGKIDILWYDVDWPLTPEEWDADRMNRMVFELQPDIIVNNRNGLDGDFSTPEHKIKAAHRAWESCETMNLGWGYQRADHEFKSPRILLNDLTTCAQQGGNFLLNIGPEPDGTVPPEEVSILETMGRWLDTNGEAIYGTQGGASISFGNYDNFTRKGNTLYIHVYFWPSGTPAAQWLKFFRPPTVVAVGGLNAKVLSARVLKTGQRVEFTQDEISLRLTGLPEQAPDEPITVIACECDRPPVVNHHRIRPLWPRYGVGMPG
;
A
#
# COMPACT_ATOMS: atom_id res chain seq x y z
N MET A 1 -11.02 -33.16 31.18
CA MET A 1 -11.22 -32.96 29.77
C MET A 1 -9.89 -32.50 29.21
N THR A 2 -9.21 -33.39 28.52
CA THR A 2 -7.87 -33.15 27.95
C THR A 2 -8.05 -32.49 26.59
N PHE A 3 -7.57 -31.27 26.43
CA PHE A 3 -7.46 -30.60 25.14
C PHE A 3 -6.23 -31.16 24.41
N GLU A 4 -6.45 -31.76 23.24
CA GLU A 4 -5.34 -32.10 22.33
C GLU A 4 -4.87 -30.83 21.59
N PRO A 5 -3.57 -30.60 21.46
CA PRO A 5 -3.04 -29.47 20.73
C PRO A 5 -3.23 -29.67 19.21
N ILE A 6 -3.78 -28.67 18.55
CA ILE A 6 -3.94 -28.63 17.08
C ILE A 6 -2.54 -28.58 16.46
N SER A 7 -2.16 -29.63 15.72
CA SER A 7 -0.84 -29.72 15.13
C SER A 7 -0.72 -28.83 13.89
N ARG A 8 0.49 -28.31 13.62
CA ARG A 8 0.87 -27.49 12.44
C ARG A 8 0.48 -28.11 11.08
N ARG A 9 0.17 -29.41 11.04
CA ARG A 9 -0.30 -30.12 9.83
C ARG A 9 -1.76 -29.88 9.48
N SER A 10 -2.58 -29.37 10.38
CA SER A 10 -4.01 -29.11 10.12
C SER A 10 -4.24 -27.80 9.35
N PHE A 11 -3.32 -26.85 9.40
CA PHE A 11 -3.42 -25.57 8.67
C PHE A 11 -3.17 -25.70 7.16
N VAL A 12 -2.41 -26.73 6.74
CA VAL A 12 -2.08 -26.97 5.30
C VAL A 12 -3.17 -27.78 4.58
N LYS A 13 -4.11 -28.41 5.27
CA LYS A 13 -5.13 -29.26 4.67
C LYS A 13 -6.39 -28.56 4.14
N PHE A 14 -6.54 -27.26 4.34
CA PHE A 14 -7.66 -26.49 3.77
C PHE A 14 -7.39 -25.87 2.38
N ALA A 15 -6.22 -26.08 1.81
CA ALA A 15 -5.83 -25.55 0.49
C ALA A 15 -5.74 -26.62 -0.61
N GLY A 16 -6.41 -27.75 -0.50
CA GLY A 16 -6.24 -28.82 -1.46
C GLY A 16 -7.41 -29.80 -1.59
N ALA A 17 -8.51 -29.37 -2.19
CA ALA A 17 -9.48 -30.28 -2.81
C ALA A 17 -10.18 -29.54 -3.97
N GLY A 18 -9.51 -29.45 -5.10
CA GLY A 18 -10.06 -29.03 -6.39
C GLY A 18 -9.91 -30.15 -7.39
N ALA A 19 -11.01 -30.81 -7.72
CA ALA A 19 -11.10 -31.87 -8.70
C ALA A 19 -10.64 -31.39 -10.09
N LEU A 20 -9.83 -32.20 -10.77
CA LEU A 20 -9.52 -32.07 -12.18
C LEU A 20 -10.81 -32.25 -13.00
N ALA A 21 -11.35 -31.20 -13.51
CA ALA A 21 -12.33 -31.21 -14.59
C ALA A 21 -11.66 -30.59 -15.84
N THR A 22 -11.51 -31.42 -16.87
CA THR A 22 -11.13 -30.97 -18.22
C THR A 22 -12.21 -30.06 -18.78
N ALA A 23 -11.90 -28.80 -18.97
CA ALA A 23 -12.78 -27.82 -19.63
C ALA A 23 -12.11 -27.29 -20.90
N ALA A 24 -12.89 -27.29 -21.97
CA ALA A 24 -12.58 -26.75 -23.28
C ALA A 24 -12.27 -25.25 -23.27
N PRO A 25 -11.56 -24.71 -24.30
CA PRO A 25 -11.21 -23.29 -24.33
C PRO A 25 -12.43 -22.45 -24.71
N GLY A 26 -12.96 -21.70 -23.79
CA GLY A 26 -14.05 -20.79 -24.04
C GLY A 26 -14.10 -19.66 -23.01
N ALA A 27 -13.95 -18.44 -23.52
CA ALA A 27 -14.31 -17.15 -22.91
C ALA A 27 -13.73 -16.92 -21.50
N PHE A 28 -12.70 -16.07 -21.42
CA PHE A 28 -12.37 -15.36 -20.19
C PHE A 28 -13.57 -14.47 -19.78
N ALA A 29 -14.49 -15.03 -19.01
CA ALA A 29 -15.43 -14.25 -18.24
C ALA A 29 -14.64 -13.45 -17.21
N GLN A 30 -14.82 -12.15 -17.20
CA GLN A 30 -14.44 -11.29 -16.10
C GLN A 30 -15.08 -11.88 -14.83
N GLU A 31 -14.27 -12.43 -13.93
CA GLU A 31 -14.73 -12.65 -12.56
C GLU A 31 -15.06 -11.29 -11.97
N THR A 32 -16.33 -10.99 -11.92
CA THR A 32 -16.87 -9.96 -11.07
C THR A 32 -16.66 -10.43 -9.64
N ASP A 33 -15.90 -9.70 -8.84
CA ASP A 33 -15.88 -9.81 -7.37
C ASP A 33 -17.25 -9.35 -6.85
N ALA A 34 -18.28 -10.07 -7.20
CA ALA A 34 -19.61 -9.92 -6.64
C ALA A 34 -19.72 -10.89 -5.47
N ASN A 35 -19.29 -10.44 -4.29
CA ASN A 35 -19.87 -10.98 -3.07
C ASN A 35 -21.33 -10.50 -3.05
N PRO A 36 -22.34 -11.37 -3.27
CA PRO A 36 -23.74 -10.96 -3.40
C PRO A 36 -24.31 -10.30 -2.14
N SER A 37 -23.62 -10.35 -1.01
CA SER A 37 -24.02 -9.75 0.26
C SER A 37 -23.71 -8.24 0.38
N VAL A 38 -22.95 -7.66 -0.54
CA VAL A 38 -22.50 -6.24 -0.48
C VAL A 38 -23.34 -5.30 -1.35
N THR A 39 -24.31 -5.83 -2.09
CA THR A 39 -25.14 -5.02 -2.98
C THR A 39 -26.28 -4.33 -2.24
N LYS A 40 -26.28 -3.00 -2.25
CA LYS A 40 -27.40 -2.08 -1.91
C LYS A 40 -27.64 -1.81 -0.41
N ARG A 41 -26.63 -1.35 0.33
CA ARG A 41 -26.89 -0.56 1.53
C ARG A 41 -26.82 0.91 1.17
N GLY A 42 -27.77 1.69 1.75
CA GLY A 42 -27.90 3.11 1.44
C GLY A 42 -26.58 3.83 1.64
N LYS A 43 -25.90 4.13 0.54
CA LYS A 43 -24.63 4.86 0.57
C LYS A 43 -24.90 6.19 1.23
N PHE A 44 -24.09 6.52 2.23
CA PHE A 44 -24.13 7.84 2.84
C PHE A 44 -23.88 8.88 1.74
N ALA A 45 -24.90 9.64 1.36
CA ALA A 45 -24.87 10.53 0.20
C ALA A 45 -23.66 11.47 0.21
N TYR A 46 -23.34 12.05 1.37
CA TYR A 46 -22.17 12.91 1.54
C TYR A 46 -20.87 12.22 1.14
N GLN A 47 -20.67 10.98 1.52
CA GLN A 47 -19.44 10.24 1.19
C GLN A 47 -19.27 10.11 -0.32
N GLU A 48 -20.30 9.75 -1.04
CA GLU A 48 -20.23 9.57 -2.50
C GLU A 48 -20.11 10.90 -3.24
N GLU A 49 -20.89 11.92 -2.88
CA GLU A 49 -20.89 13.22 -3.52
C GLU A 49 -19.54 13.97 -3.35
N THR A 50 -18.86 13.78 -2.23
CA THR A 50 -17.59 14.47 -1.92
C THR A 50 -16.35 13.63 -2.21
N ARG A 51 -16.50 12.33 -2.53
CA ARG A 51 -15.40 11.37 -2.65
C ARG A 51 -14.31 11.82 -3.61
N ALA A 52 -14.66 12.23 -4.82
CA ALA A 52 -13.67 12.65 -5.81
C ALA A 52 -12.84 13.86 -5.30
N ARG A 53 -13.48 14.83 -4.65
CA ARG A 53 -12.79 15.99 -4.06
C ARG A 53 -11.86 15.58 -2.92
N ARG A 54 -12.31 14.67 -2.06
CA ARG A 54 -11.53 14.22 -0.89
C ARG A 54 -10.34 13.35 -1.31
N LEU A 55 -10.49 12.52 -2.34
CA LEU A 55 -9.43 11.63 -2.86
C LEU A 55 -8.39 12.36 -3.72
N ALA A 56 -8.70 13.49 -4.32
CA ALA A 56 -7.84 14.13 -5.32
C ALA A 56 -6.38 14.34 -4.87
N TRP A 57 -6.17 14.77 -3.63
CA TRP A 57 -4.82 14.95 -3.07
C TRP A 57 -4.10 13.60 -2.88
N TRP A 58 -4.84 12.58 -2.46
CA TRP A 58 -4.30 11.26 -2.16
C TRP A 58 -3.95 10.49 -3.45
N GLU A 59 -4.80 10.56 -4.45
CA GLU A 59 -4.49 10.01 -5.78
C GLU A 59 -3.27 10.68 -6.41
N ALA A 60 -3.06 11.98 -6.17
CA ALA A 60 -1.86 12.68 -6.61
C ALA A 60 -0.61 12.32 -5.79
N ALA A 61 -0.78 11.91 -4.54
CA ALA A 61 0.31 11.59 -3.62
C ALA A 61 1.05 10.30 -3.96
N ARG A 62 0.36 9.27 -4.40
CA ARG A 62 0.88 7.96 -4.83
C ARG A 62 1.68 7.16 -3.80
N PHE A 63 2.38 7.79 -2.84
CA PHE A 63 3.30 7.11 -1.94
C PHE A 63 3.14 7.60 -0.50
N GLY A 64 2.90 6.67 0.43
CA GLY A 64 2.76 6.90 1.86
C GLY A 64 3.62 5.97 2.72
N MET A 65 3.80 6.33 4.01
CA MET A 65 4.44 5.51 5.02
C MET A 65 3.38 4.88 5.93
N PHE A 66 3.43 3.57 6.09
CA PHE A 66 2.72 2.87 7.15
C PHE A 66 3.65 2.69 8.34
N ILE A 67 3.15 2.73 9.56
CA ILE A 67 3.96 2.57 10.77
C ILE A 67 3.27 1.60 11.70
N HIS A 68 3.86 0.43 11.86
CA HIS A 68 3.43 -0.54 12.86
C HIS A 68 4.30 -0.44 14.11
N TYR A 69 3.77 0.23 15.13
CA TYR A 69 4.45 0.45 16.40
C TYR A 69 3.50 0.24 17.58
N GLY A 70 3.88 -0.60 18.51
CA GLY A 70 3.06 -0.98 19.67
C GLY A 70 3.85 -1.84 20.65
N LEU A 71 3.16 -2.49 21.58
CA LEU A 71 3.81 -3.35 22.57
C LEU A 71 4.50 -4.56 21.95
N TYR A 72 4.02 -5.02 20.79
CA TYR A 72 4.63 -6.09 20.01
C TYR A 72 6.07 -5.76 19.56
N SER A 73 6.43 -4.49 19.41
CA SER A 73 7.81 -4.10 19.10
C SER A 73 8.79 -4.57 20.17
N ILE A 74 8.36 -4.66 21.45
CA ILE A 74 9.19 -5.12 22.56
C ILE A 74 9.50 -6.61 22.44
N ILE A 75 8.50 -7.41 22.02
CA ILE A 75 8.69 -8.84 21.78
C ILE A 75 9.66 -9.05 20.60
N GLY A 76 9.52 -8.25 19.56
CA GLY A 76 10.35 -8.33 18.36
C GLY A 76 10.11 -9.60 17.55
N GLN A 77 8.85 -10.03 17.49
CA GLN A 77 8.39 -11.21 16.73
C GLN A 77 7.09 -10.90 15.96
N GLN A 78 7.00 -9.72 15.39
CA GLN A 78 5.85 -9.20 14.63
C GLN A 78 4.60 -8.86 15.50
N GLU A 79 3.61 -8.24 14.89
CA GLU A 79 2.44 -7.65 15.55
C GLU A 79 1.40 -8.67 16.05
N TRP A 80 1.42 -9.89 15.52
CA TRP A 80 0.52 -11.00 15.94
C TRP A 80 1.11 -11.87 17.04
N ALA A 81 2.28 -11.54 17.60
CA ALA A 81 2.97 -12.37 18.59
C ALA A 81 2.11 -12.74 19.80
N MET A 82 1.27 -11.81 20.29
CA MET A 82 0.36 -12.07 21.41
C MET A 82 -0.56 -13.28 21.12
N GLU A 83 -1.15 -13.35 19.96
CA GLU A 83 -2.09 -14.39 19.55
C GLU A 83 -1.34 -15.65 19.11
N SER A 84 -0.34 -15.52 18.25
CA SER A 84 0.38 -16.66 17.67
C SER A 84 1.17 -17.47 18.70
N GLU A 85 1.64 -16.82 19.76
CA GLU A 85 2.35 -17.46 20.88
C GLU A 85 1.45 -17.78 22.08
N GLY A 86 0.19 -17.36 22.02
CA GLY A 86 -0.77 -17.60 23.11
C GLY A 86 -0.40 -16.87 24.39
N ILE A 87 0.15 -15.64 24.31
CA ILE A 87 0.58 -14.89 25.49
C ILE A 87 -0.65 -14.38 26.24
N PRO A 88 -0.87 -14.78 27.50
CA PRO A 88 -2.03 -14.34 28.26
C PRO A 88 -2.07 -12.83 28.49
N ILE A 89 -3.26 -12.23 28.46
CA ILE A 89 -3.47 -10.79 28.69
C ILE A 89 -2.70 -10.26 29.90
N PRO A 90 -2.77 -10.91 31.10
CA PRO A 90 -2.03 -10.40 32.30
C PRO A 90 -0.51 -10.36 32.15
N GLN A 91 0.05 -11.18 31.25
CA GLN A 91 1.48 -11.18 30.95
C GLN A 91 1.81 -10.14 29.87
N TYR A 92 1.02 -10.10 28.79
CA TYR A 92 1.24 -9.17 27.68
C TYR A 92 1.15 -7.71 28.11
N GLN A 93 0.17 -7.35 28.93
CA GLN A 93 -0.02 -5.97 29.40
C GLN A 93 1.18 -5.42 30.20
N LEU A 94 2.02 -6.28 30.82
CA LEU A 94 3.23 -5.85 31.52
C LEU A 94 4.26 -5.20 30.57
N LEU A 95 4.19 -5.50 29.28
CA LEU A 95 5.05 -4.89 28.27
C LEU A 95 4.88 -3.37 28.22
N ALA A 96 3.72 -2.84 28.60
CA ALA A 96 3.45 -1.41 28.57
C ALA A 96 4.47 -0.59 29.40
N GLU A 97 4.95 -1.13 30.53
CA GLU A 97 5.97 -0.50 31.39
C GLU A 97 7.36 -0.45 30.72
N HIS A 98 7.56 -1.29 29.72
CA HIS A 98 8.82 -1.42 28.98
C HIS A 98 8.83 -0.65 27.64
N LEU A 99 7.70 -0.11 27.20
CA LEU A 99 7.63 0.75 26.02
C LEU A 99 8.26 2.11 26.35
N LYS A 100 9.45 2.38 25.82
CA LYS A 100 10.24 3.58 26.14
C LYS A 100 10.78 4.25 24.88
N PRO A 101 9.90 4.85 24.06
CA PRO A 101 10.35 5.54 22.86
C PRO A 101 11.26 6.71 23.22
N LYS A 102 12.35 6.88 22.47
CA LYS A 102 13.26 8.01 22.60
C LYS A 102 12.52 9.34 22.36
N PRO A 103 13.02 10.48 22.84
CA PRO A 103 12.29 11.76 22.78
C PRO A 103 11.92 12.20 21.36
N ASP A 104 12.78 11.93 20.37
CA ASP A 104 12.63 12.45 19.00
C ASP A 104 12.12 11.41 17.98
N PHE A 105 11.64 10.25 18.44
CA PHE A 105 11.25 9.14 17.58
C PHE A 105 10.29 9.57 16.44
N ALA A 106 9.25 10.31 16.78
CA ALA A 106 8.23 10.74 15.80
C ALA A 106 8.80 11.73 14.76
N ARG A 107 9.71 12.62 15.20
CA ARG A 107 10.41 13.54 14.28
C ARG A 107 11.32 12.81 13.32
N GLU A 108 12.00 11.76 13.81
CA GLU A 108 12.84 10.92 12.95
C GLU A 108 12.02 10.21 11.89
N TRP A 109 10.86 9.65 12.27
CA TRP A 109 9.94 9.03 11.32
C TRP A 109 9.44 10.03 10.27
N ALA A 110 8.98 11.20 10.69
CA ALA A 110 8.46 12.21 9.76
C ALA A 110 9.55 12.73 8.80
N ARG A 111 10.76 12.96 9.29
CA ARG A 111 11.91 13.35 8.46
C ARG A 111 12.31 12.23 7.49
N LEU A 112 12.29 10.98 7.94
CA LEU A 112 12.57 9.84 7.07
C LEU A 112 11.51 9.72 5.97
N ALA A 113 10.24 9.81 6.30
CA ALA A 113 9.14 9.81 5.34
C ALA A 113 9.31 10.93 4.30
N LYS A 114 9.68 12.13 4.76
CA LYS A 114 9.95 13.27 3.87
C LYS A 114 11.12 13.01 2.93
N ARG A 115 12.25 12.52 3.45
CA ARG A 115 13.42 12.16 2.64
C ARG A 115 13.13 11.02 1.67
N ALA A 116 12.29 10.05 2.07
CA ALA A 116 11.85 8.96 1.22
C ALA A 116 10.89 9.40 0.09
N GLY A 117 10.42 10.66 0.10
CA GLY A 117 9.48 11.18 -0.89
C GLY A 117 8.01 10.87 -0.58
N GLN A 118 7.71 10.24 0.56
CA GLN A 118 6.34 9.94 0.98
C GLN A 118 5.54 11.22 1.27
N LYS A 119 4.23 11.20 1.04
CA LYS A 119 3.36 12.39 1.13
C LYS A 119 2.40 12.34 2.32
N TYR A 120 2.22 11.19 2.90
CA TYR A 120 1.38 10.94 4.07
C TYR A 120 1.95 9.81 4.90
N MET A 121 1.54 9.78 6.17
CA MET A 121 1.92 8.75 7.13
C MET A 121 0.67 8.21 7.79
N VAL A 122 0.62 6.90 8.01
CA VAL A 122 -0.47 6.20 8.72
C VAL A 122 0.12 5.46 9.91
N LEU A 123 -0.26 5.85 11.14
CA LEU A 123 0.21 5.22 12.38
C LEU A 123 -0.83 4.24 12.93
N THR A 124 -0.40 3.06 13.37
CA THR A 124 -1.22 2.16 14.18
C THR A 124 -1.49 2.77 15.56
N THR A 125 -2.55 3.59 15.68
CA THR A 125 -2.89 4.25 16.95
C THR A 125 -3.34 3.26 18.01
N LYS A 126 -4.03 2.20 17.63
CA LYS A 126 -4.36 1.01 18.40
C LYS A 126 -4.37 -0.20 17.46
N HIS A 127 -3.50 -1.18 17.71
CA HIS A 127 -3.49 -2.46 17.01
C HIS A 127 -4.39 -3.50 17.71
N HIS A 128 -4.39 -4.74 17.27
CA HIS A 128 -5.27 -5.81 17.79
C HIS A 128 -5.05 -6.11 19.28
N GLU A 129 -3.84 -5.89 19.80
CA GLU A 129 -3.53 -6.07 21.23
C GLU A 129 -4.23 -5.08 22.15
N GLY A 130 -4.91 -4.07 21.59
CA GLY A 130 -5.77 -3.13 22.31
C GLY A 130 -5.05 -1.98 23.01
N PHE A 131 -3.71 -1.90 22.96
CA PHE A 131 -2.97 -0.81 23.59
C PHE A 131 -3.13 0.50 22.83
N CYS A 132 -3.67 1.52 23.51
CA CYS A 132 -3.89 2.83 22.93
C CYS A 132 -2.62 3.69 23.05
N LEU A 133 -2.07 4.15 21.94
CA LEU A 133 -0.86 5.00 21.94
C LEU A 133 -1.12 6.46 22.36
N TRP A 134 -2.36 6.81 22.77
CA TRP A 134 -2.76 8.16 23.18
C TRP A 134 -3.39 8.20 24.57
N ASP A 135 -3.63 9.41 25.10
CA ASP A 135 -4.28 9.67 26.37
C ASP A 135 -5.80 9.48 26.28
N THR A 136 -6.24 8.24 26.07
CA THR A 136 -7.68 7.93 26.10
C THR A 136 -8.22 7.95 27.53
N LYS A 137 -9.48 8.38 27.67
CA LYS A 137 -10.23 8.37 28.94
C LYS A 137 -11.11 7.12 29.10
N LEU A 138 -11.14 6.24 28.09
CA LEU A 138 -12.04 5.10 28.04
C LEU A 138 -11.43 3.80 28.55
N THR A 139 -10.11 3.73 28.61
CA THR A 139 -9.37 2.61 29.20
C THR A 139 -8.07 3.09 29.83
N ASN A 140 -7.62 2.40 30.89
CA ASN A 140 -6.30 2.63 31.47
C ASN A 140 -5.17 1.93 30.68
N TYR A 141 -5.51 1.06 29.73
CA TYR A 141 -4.54 0.37 28.87
C TYR A 141 -4.08 1.28 27.75
N ASN A 142 -3.28 2.28 28.11
CA ASN A 142 -2.83 3.32 27.22
C ASN A 142 -1.44 3.87 27.59
N ALA A 143 -0.84 4.58 26.66
CA ALA A 143 0.52 5.12 26.77
C ALA A 143 0.71 6.11 27.94
N MET A 144 -0.35 6.85 28.32
CA MET A 144 -0.30 7.79 29.44
C MET A 144 -0.43 7.12 30.81
N GLN A 145 -1.22 6.05 30.93
CA GLN A 145 -1.51 5.41 32.23
C GLN A 145 -0.56 4.25 32.55
N GLN A 146 -0.25 3.41 31.58
CA GLN A 146 0.60 2.22 31.80
C GLN A 146 1.94 2.29 31.06
N GLY A 147 2.01 3.01 29.91
CA GLY A 147 3.19 3.11 29.08
C GLY A 147 4.16 4.24 29.49
N PRO A 148 4.75 4.92 28.51
CA PRO A 148 5.83 5.89 28.69
C PRO A 148 5.39 7.21 29.35
N LYS A 149 4.15 7.35 29.73
CA LYS A 149 3.53 8.59 30.28
C LYS A 149 3.56 9.75 29.28
N ARG A 150 3.45 9.43 28.00
CA ARG A 150 3.46 10.35 26.87
C ARG A 150 2.32 10.01 25.91
N ASP A 151 1.74 11.02 25.27
CA ASP A 151 0.79 10.84 24.17
C ASP A 151 1.56 10.70 22.85
N LEU A 152 1.80 9.45 22.45
CA LEU A 152 2.62 9.15 21.27
C LEU A 152 1.91 9.53 19.97
N VAL A 153 0.58 9.53 19.96
CA VAL A 153 -0.21 10.00 18.82
C VAL A 153 -0.06 11.52 18.65
N ARG A 154 -0.05 12.27 19.74
CA ARG A 154 0.20 13.72 19.69
C ARG A 154 1.58 14.02 19.11
N GLU A 155 2.60 13.34 19.59
CA GLU A 155 3.96 13.51 19.10
C GLU A 155 4.08 13.18 17.61
N PHE A 156 3.46 12.09 17.17
CA PHE A 156 3.38 11.72 15.75
C PHE A 156 2.70 12.80 14.89
N VAL A 157 1.54 13.28 15.33
CA VAL A 157 0.77 14.29 14.61
C VAL A 157 1.54 15.61 14.46
N ASP A 158 2.17 16.05 15.56
CA ASP A 158 2.94 17.29 15.56
C ASP A 158 4.18 17.18 14.68
N ALA A 159 4.86 16.02 14.69
CA ALA A 159 6.01 15.75 13.84
C ALA A 159 5.63 15.69 12.34
N ALA A 160 4.56 14.97 12.00
CA ALA A 160 4.09 14.87 10.61
C ALA A 160 3.70 16.25 10.04
N ARG A 161 2.99 17.07 10.83
CA ARG A 161 2.62 18.44 10.44
C ARG A 161 3.84 19.34 10.24
N ALA A 162 4.84 19.24 11.11
CA ALA A 162 6.07 20.02 10.99
C ALA A 162 6.81 19.77 9.67
N GLU A 163 6.71 18.53 9.14
CA GLU A 163 7.30 18.17 7.85
C GLU A 163 6.35 18.36 6.66
N GLY A 164 5.11 18.84 6.89
CA GLY A 164 4.10 19.07 5.86
C GLY A 164 3.49 17.79 5.29
N LEU A 165 3.52 16.69 6.06
CA LEU A 165 2.95 15.40 5.68
C LEU A 165 1.47 15.32 6.08
N ARG A 166 0.66 14.62 5.28
CA ARG A 166 -0.72 14.30 5.62
C ARG A 166 -0.77 13.18 6.66
N ILE A 167 -1.81 13.19 7.47
CA ILE A 167 -1.91 12.35 8.67
C ILE A 167 -3.01 11.33 8.50
N GLY A 168 -2.65 10.07 8.68
CA GLY A 168 -3.56 8.95 8.77
C GLY A 168 -3.47 8.26 10.12
N PHE A 169 -4.61 7.78 10.60
CA PHE A 169 -4.72 6.90 11.75
C PHE A 169 -5.21 5.53 11.30
N TYR A 170 -4.43 4.51 11.60
CA TYR A 170 -4.91 3.14 11.59
C TYR A 170 -5.60 2.85 12.92
N TYR A 171 -6.72 2.18 12.87
CA TYR A 171 -7.48 1.73 14.02
C TYR A 171 -7.97 0.30 13.81
N SER A 172 -7.50 -0.64 14.64
CA SER A 172 -8.06 -1.98 14.66
C SER A 172 -9.42 -1.99 15.33
N LEU A 173 -10.44 -2.50 14.63
CA LEU A 173 -11.75 -2.77 15.19
C LEU A 173 -11.70 -3.96 16.18
N MET A 174 -10.80 -4.92 15.92
CA MET A 174 -10.49 -5.99 16.87
C MET A 174 -9.75 -5.46 18.10
N ASP A 175 -9.99 -6.08 19.27
CA ASP A 175 -9.30 -5.78 20.50
C ASP A 175 -9.21 -7.04 21.37
N TRP A 176 -8.01 -7.60 21.46
CA TRP A 176 -7.76 -8.83 22.25
C TRP A 176 -7.73 -8.58 23.75
N HIS A 177 -7.46 -7.34 24.18
CA HIS A 177 -7.38 -6.99 25.60
C HIS A 177 -8.76 -6.69 26.18
N HIS A 178 -9.69 -6.12 25.39
CA HIS A 178 -10.99 -5.69 25.90
C HIS A 178 -11.83 -6.92 26.29
N PRO A 179 -12.37 -7.01 27.51
CA PRO A 179 -13.11 -8.19 27.99
C PRO A 179 -14.32 -8.53 27.14
N ASP A 180 -15.02 -7.53 26.61
CA ASP A 180 -16.16 -7.73 25.73
C ASP A 180 -15.73 -8.11 24.30
N GLY A 181 -14.49 -7.84 23.89
CA GLY A 181 -13.98 -8.14 22.54
C GLY A 181 -14.05 -9.63 22.19
N ALA A 182 -13.67 -10.49 23.13
CA ALA A 182 -13.69 -11.94 22.94
C ALA A 182 -15.08 -12.55 22.81
N ILE A 183 -16.12 -11.91 23.38
CA ILE A 183 -17.48 -12.46 23.48
C ILE A 183 -18.53 -11.65 22.70
N CYS A 184 -18.15 -10.52 22.09
CA CYS A 184 -19.07 -9.61 21.39
C CYS A 184 -19.87 -10.28 20.27
N LYS A 185 -19.38 -11.39 19.70
CA LYS A 185 -20.12 -12.11 18.66
C LYS A 185 -21.34 -12.86 19.20
N THR A 186 -21.24 -13.42 20.40
CA THR A 186 -22.25 -14.30 21.00
C THR A 186 -23.07 -13.61 22.08
N ASP A 187 -22.54 -12.57 22.73
CA ASP A 187 -23.21 -11.80 23.78
C ASP A 187 -23.58 -10.41 23.26
N LEU A 188 -24.89 -10.15 23.16
CA LEU A 188 -25.44 -8.89 22.63
C LEU A 188 -25.10 -7.68 23.54
N GLU A 189 -25.13 -7.86 24.87
CA GLU A 189 -24.83 -6.75 25.79
C GLU A 189 -23.33 -6.43 25.79
N ALA A 190 -22.47 -7.43 25.70
CA ALA A 190 -21.04 -7.25 25.48
C ALA A 190 -20.77 -6.53 24.16
N ARG A 191 -21.47 -6.93 23.08
CA ARG A 191 -21.37 -6.25 21.79
C ARG A 191 -21.74 -4.77 21.88
N LYS A 192 -22.86 -4.43 22.52
CA LYS A 192 -23.27 -3.03 22.68
C LYS A 192 -22.21 -2.19 23.41
N ARG A 193 -21.64 -2.73 24.48
CA ARG A 193 -20.57 -2.03 25.23
C ARG A 193 -19.31 -1.88 24.39
N PHE A 194 -18.91 -2.94 23.68
CA PHE A 194 -17.70 -2.94 22.85
C PHE A 194 -17.82 -1.98 21.65
N VAL A 195 -18.97 -1.96 20.98
CA VAL A 195 -19.24 -1.00 19.90
C VAL A 195 -19.25 0.44 20.44
N ALA A 196 -19.89 0.69 21.59
CA ALA A 196 -19.89 2.01 22.20
C ALA A 196 -18.48 2.47 22.60
N TYR A 197 -17.64 1.58 23.12
CA TYR A 197 -16.22 1.81 23.40
C TYR A 197 -15.47 2.18 22.14
N THR A 198 -15.62 1.43 21.06
CA THR A 198 -15.00 1.70 19.74
C THR A 198 -15.39 3.09 19.21
N PHE A 199 -16.70 3.45 19.25
CA PHE A 199 -17.16 4.78 18.85
C PHE A 199 -16.53 5.89 19.70
N GLY A 200 -16.36 5.65 21.00
CA GLY A 200 -15.73 6.59 21.91
C GLY A 200 -14.26 6.83 21.56
N LEU A 201 -13.48 5.76 21.35
CA LEU A 201 -12.07 5.84 20.97
C LEU A 201 -11.88 6.56 19.64
N LEU A 202 -12.68 6.23 18.62
CA LEU A 202 -12.65 6.92 17.32
C LEU A 202 -12.99 8.40 17.45
N ARG A 203 -13.96 8.74 18.30
CA ARG A 203 -14.32 10.15 18.55
C ARG A 203 -13.13 10.91 19.15
N GLU A 204 -12.44 10.35 20.15
CA GLU A 204 -11.24 10.97 20.72
C GLU A 204 -10.17 11.22 19.66
N LEU A 205 -9.85 10.22 18.85
CA LEU A 205 -8.85 10.32 17.78
C LEU A 205 -9.22 11.41 16.76
N LEU A 206 -10.50 11.55 16.42
CA LEU A 206 -10.96 12.48 15.40
C LEU A 206 -11.28 13.88 15.93
N THR A 207 -11.24 14.12 17.24
CA THR A 207 -11.49 15.44 17.85
C THR A 207 -10.27 16.06 18.52
N ASN A 208 -9.37 15.24 19.07
CA ASN A 208 -8.29 15.75 19.93
C ASN A 208 -7.04 16.20 19.15
N TYR A 209 -6.88 15.80 17.88
CA TYR A 209 -5.64 15.97 17.13
C TYR A 209 -5.75 16.92 15.93
N GLY A 210 -6.84 17.69 15.83
CA GLY A 210 -7.09 18.59 14.71
C GLY A 210 -7.43 17.85 13.43
N LYS A 211 -7.00 18.35 12.27
CA LYS A 211 -7.33 17.73 10.98
C LYS A 211 -6.61 16.39 10.81
N ILE A 212 -7.40 15.35 10.49
CA ILE A 212 -6.94 14.02 10.13
C ILE A 212 -7.36 13.74 8.69
N ASP A 213 -6.44 13.27 7.87
CA ASP A 213 -6.67 13.10 6.43
C ASP A 213 -7.13 11.70 6.06
N ILE A 214 -6.71 10.67 6.82
CA ILE A 214 -7.03 9.25 6.54
C ILE A 214 -7.46 8.57 7.84
N LEU A 215 -8.55 7.81 7.79
CA LEU A 215 -8.86 6.78 8.78
C LEU A 215 -8.77 5.40 8.11
N TRP A 216 -7.83 4.61 8.58
CA TRP A 216 -7.53 3.30 8.09
C TRP A 216 -8.05 2.26 9.09
N TYR A 217 -9.27 1.73 8.88
CA TYR A 217 -9.84 0.64 9.67
C TYR A 217 -9.11 -0.66 9.38
N ASP A 218 -9.11 -1.58 10.35
CA ASP A 218 -8.63 -2.94 10.15
C ASP A 218 -9.40 -3.95 10.99
N VAL A 219 -9.49 -5.17 10.47
CA VAL A 219 -10.09 -6.36 11.10
C VAL A 219 -11.49 -6.12 11.64
N ASP A 220 -12.48 -6.14 10.74
CA ASP A 220 -13.91 -6.00 11.08
C ASP A 220 -14.53 -7.26 11.69
N TRP A 221 -13.92 -8.43 11.47
CA TRP A 221 -14.42 -9.67 12.07
C TRP A 221 -14.11 -9.72 13.59
N PRO A 222 -14.92 -10.41 14.43
CA PRO A 222 -15.96 -11.35 14.03
C PRO A 222 -17.35 -10.70 13.78
N LEU A 223 -17.49 -9.39 13.87
CA LEU A 223 -18.76 -8.70 13.69
C LEU A 223 -19.01 -8.37 12.22
N THR A 224 -20.30 -8.33 11.83
CA THR A 224 -20.70 -7.83 10.52
C THR A 224 -20.77 -6.30 10.52
N PRO A 225 -20.83 -5.64 9.35
CA PRO A 225 -21.02 -4.19 9.31
C PRO A 225 -22.25 -3.68 10.06
N GLU A 226 -23.33 -4.48 10.09
CA GLU A 226 -24.55 -4.15 10.85
C GLU A 226 -24.32 -4.27 12.35
N GLU A 227 -23.61 -5.30 12.78
CA GLU A 227 -23.27 -5.52 14.18
C GLU A 227 -22.32 -4.45 14.72
N TRP A 228 -21.45 -3.90 13.87
CA TRP A 228 -20.62 -2.74 14.14
C TRP A 228 -21.38 -1.41 14.11
N ASP A 229 -22.59 -1.36 13.53
CA ASP A 229 -23.26 -0.12 13.18
C ASP A 229 -22.37 0.78 12.30
N ALA A 230 -21.74 0.14 11.28
CA ALA A 230 -20.67 0.74 10.49
C ALA A 230 -21.15 1.96 9.69
N ASP A 231 -22.39 2.00 9.25
CA ASP A 231 -22.99 3.19 8.60
C ASP A 231 -23.00 4.40 9.54
N ARG A 232 -23.43 4.22 10.80
CA ARG A 232 -23.43 5.29 11.80
C ARG A 232 -22.00 5.67 12.19
N MET A 233 -21.09 4.68 12.24
CA MET A 233 -19.67 4.92 12.49
C MET A 233 -19.09 5.85 11.40
N ASN A 234 -19.29 5.54 10.12
CA ASN A 234 -18.80 6.40 9.03
C ASN A 234 -19.48 7.78 9.03
N ARG A 235 -20.79 7.88 9.33
CA ARG A 235 -21.46 9.19 9.48
C ARG A 235 -20.78 10.04 10.55
N MET A 236 -20.56 9.49 11.73
CA MET A 236 -19.81 10.17 12.80
C MET A 236 -18.43 10.63 12.35
N VAL A 237 -17.69 9.79 11.63
CA VAL A 237 -16.37 10.11 11.11
C VAL A 237 -16.42 11.33 10.18
N PHE A 238 -17.33 11.35 9.21
CA PHE A 238 -17.48 12.48 8.28
C PHE A 238 -18.07 13.74 8.92
N GLU A 239 -18.91 13.61 9.96
CA GLU A 239 -19.39 14.74 10.75
C GLU A 239 -18.25 15.42 11.51
N LEU A 240 -17.31 14.63 12.06
CA LEU A 240 -16.17 15.15 12.81
C LEU A 240 -15.04 15.64 11.89
N GLN A 241 -14.83 14.98 10.75
CA GLN A 241 -13.74 15.24 9.80
C GLN A 241 -14.28 15.23 8.36
N PRO A 242 -14.86 16.32 7.85
CA PRO A 242 -15.52 16.36 6.55
C PRO A 242 -14.64 16.06 5.33
N ASP A 243 -13.32 16.23 5.45
CA ASP A 243 -12.36 16.00 4.37
C ASP A 243 -11.60 14.67 4.48
N ILE A 244 -11.87 13.87 5.51
CA ILE A 244 -11.21 12.59 5.72
C ILE A 244 -11.55 11.59 4.63
N ILE A 245 -10.63 10.68 4.32
CA ILE A 245 -10.91 9.49 3.51
C ILE A 245 -10.85 8.25 4.39
N VAL A 246 -11.69 7.25 4.08
CA VAL A 246 -11.77 6.00 4.83
C VAL A 246 -11.60 4.81 3.89
N ASN A 247 -10.90 3.77 4.36
CA ASN A 247 -10.75 2.53 3.61
C ASN A 247 -12.00 1.62 3.76
N ASN A 248 -11.95 0.45 3.13
CA ASN A 248 -13.06 -0.50 3.09
C ASN A 248 -13.02 -1.58 4.19
N ARG A 249 -12.13 -1.48 5.19
CA ARG A 249 -11.93 -2.56 6.18
C ARG A 249 -12.82 -2.47 7.43
N ASN A 250 -13.91 -1.72 7.36
CA ASN A 250 -15.01 -1.82 8.34
C ASN A 250 -16.23 -2.57 7.76
N GLY A 251 -16.02 -3.33 6.68
CA GLY A 251 -17.05 -4.10 6.00
C GLY A 251 -17.96 -3.30 5.07
N LEU A 252 -17.76 -1.98 4.94
CA LEU A 252 -18.39 -1.12 3.95
C LEU A 252 -17.40 -0.79 2.83
N ASP A 253 -17.94 -0.33 1.71
CA ASP A 253 -17.13 0.00 0.53
C ASP A 253 -16.03 1.07 0.75
N GLY A 254 -16.16 1.96 1.74
CA GLY A 254 -15.19 3.04 1.99
C GLY A 254 -14.96 3.96 0.78
N ASP A 255 -13.95 4.80 0.86
CA ASP A 255 -13.51 5.64 -0.26
C ASP A 255 -12.52 4.90 -1.17
N PHE A 256 -11.68 4.04 -0.60
CA PHE A 256 -10.67 3.27 -1.31
C PHE A 256 -10.54 1.84 -0.73
N SER A 257 -10.07 0.92 -1.56
CA SER A 257 -9.77 -0.46 -1.15
C SER A 257 -8.29 -0.64 -0.84
N THR A 258 -7.96 -1.66 -0.04
CA THR A 258 -6.61 -1.88 0.48
C THR A 258 -6.15 -3.32 0.24
N PRO A 259 -5.79 -3.69 -1.01
CA PRO A 259 -5.12 -4.97 -1.26
C PRO A 259 -3.81 -5.02 -0.47
N GLU A 260 -3.57 -6.15 0.19
CA GLU A 260 -2.43 -6.41 1.04
C GLU A 260 -1.51 -7.43 0.39
N HIS A 261 -0.20 -7.15 0.34
CA HIS A 261 0.82 -7.97 -0.34
C HIS A 261 0.46 -8.33 -1.79
N LYS A 262 -0.34 -7.48 -2.42
CA LYS A 262 -0.80 -7.66 -3.81
C LYS A 262 -0.97 -6.32 -4.49
N ILE A 263 -0.41 -6.19 -5.66
CA ILE A 263 -0.72 -5.06 -6.54
C ILE A 263 -1.82 -5.52 -7.49
N LYS A 264 -3.06 -5.22 -7.12
CA LYS A 264 -4.25 -5.56 -7.91
C LYS A 264 -5.10 -4.32 -8.08
N ALA A 265 -5.18 -3.84 -9.31
CA ALA A 265 -6.08 -2.72 -9.66
C ALA A 265 -7.52 -3.06 -9.30
N ALA A 266 -8.23 -2.11 -8.72
CA ALA A 266 -9.64 -2.19 -8.44
C ALA A 266 -10.45 -1.24 -9.33
N HIS A 267 -11.78 -1.44 -9.42
CA HIS A 267 -12.66 -0.53 -10.15
C HIS A 267 -12.86 0.83 -9.45
N ARG A 268 -12.31 0.99 -8.26
CA ARG A 268 -12.33 2.18 -7.41
C ARG A 268 -10.91 2.59 -7.02
N ALA A 269 -10.75 3.72 -6.37
CA ALA A 269 -9.48 4.11 -5.76
C ALA A 269 -8.95 2.99 -4.85
N TRP A 270 -7.65 2.73 -4.86
CA TRP A 270 -7.04 1.64 -4.10
C TRP A 270 -5.61 1.97 -3.70
N GLU A 271 -5.17 1.32 -2.62
CA GLU A 271 -3.84 1.45 -2.07
C GLU A 271 -3.30 0.05 -1.74
N SER A 272 -2.17 -0.32 -2.32
CA SER A 272 -1.47 -1.53 -1.89
C SER A 272 -0.65 -1.22 -0.66
N CYS A 273 -0.89 -1.92 0.44
CA CYS A 273 -0.04 -1.87 1.61
C CYS A 273 0.96 -3.04 1.59
N GLU A 274 2.23 -2.73 1.89
CA GLU A 274 3.34 -3.65 1.72
C GLU A 274 4.39 -3.47 2.81
N THR A 275 5.05 -4.57 3.19
CA THR A 275 6.18 -4.60 4.11
C THR A 275 7.51 -4.58 3.35
N MET A 276 8.60 -4.14 4.01
CA MET A 276 9.96 -4.26 3.45
C MET A 276 10.56 -5.64 3.70
N ASN A 277 10.10 -6.34 4.73
CA ASN A 277 10.47 -7.69 5.12
C ASN A 277 9.22 -8.58 5.24
N LEU A 278 9.21 -9.61 6.10
CA LEU A 278 8.09 -10.55 6.23
C LEU A 278 6.99 -10.10 7.21
N GLY A 279 7.25 -9.14 8.11
CA GLY A 279 6.32 -8.70 9.15
C GLY A 279 5.93 -7.23 9.05
N TRP A 280 4.80 -6.84 9.68
CA TRP A 280 4.40 -5.44 9.83
C TRP A 280 5.10 -4.79 11.02
N GLY A 281 5.02 -5.41 12.20
CA GLY A 281 5.73 -4.98 13.39
C GLY A 281 7.20 -5.39 13.36
N TYR A 282 7.98 -4.74 14.22
CA TYR A 282 9.41 -5.06 14.37
C TYR A 282 9.65 -6.56 14.60
N GLN A 283 10.56 -7.12 13.82
CA GLN A 283 10.96 -8.53 13.92
C GLN A 283 12.49 -8.62 13.98
N ARG A 284 13.00 -8.91 15.17
CA ARG A 284 14.44 -8.87 15.46
C ARG A 284 15.25 -9.87 14.64
N ALA A 285 14.68 -11.02 14.33
CA ALA A 285 15.36 -12.10 13.61
C ALA A 285 15.16 -12.06 12.10
N ASP A 286 14.37 -11.13 11.57
CA ASP A 286 14.14 -11.03 10.14
C ASP A 286 15.10 -10.03 9.52
N HIS A 287 15.99 -10.54 8.68
CA HIS A 287 16.97 -9.78 7.90
C HIS A 287 16.75 -9.92 6.39
N GLU A 288 15.61 -10.51 5.99
CA GLU A 288 15.26 -10.75 4.58
C GLU A 288 14.48 -9.56 4.01
N PHE A 289 15.19 -8.50 3.67
CA PHE A 289 14.57 -7.29 3.14
C PHE A 289 14.47 -7.29 1.61
N LYS A 290 13.34 -6.81 1.10
CA LYS A 290 13.13 -6.54 -0.34
C LYS A 290 14.11 -5.46 -0.80
N SER A 291 14.70 -5.62 -1.97
CA SER A 291 15.61 -4.60 -2.51
C SER A 291 14.86 -3.32 -2.88
N PRO A 292 15.52 -2.14 -2.86
CA PRO A 292 14.93 -0.90 -3.35
C PRO A 292 14.39 -0.99 -4.79
N ARG A 293 15.02 -1.82 -5.64
CA ARG A 293 14.55 -2.08 -7.01
C ARG A 293 13.17 -2.73 -7.03
N ILE A 294 12.93 -3.74 -6.18
CA ILE A 294 11.62 -4.42 -6.07
C ILE A 294 10.57 -3.42 -5.59
N LEU A 295 10.83 -2.68 -4.52
CA LEU A 295 9.89 -1.73 -3.94
C LEU A 295 9.59 -0.53 -4.86
N LEU A 296 10.58 -0.06 -5.63
CA LEU A 296 10.34 0.94 -6.68
C LEU A 296 9.54 0.37 -7.85
N ASN A 297 9.73 -0.91 -8.20
CA ASN A 297 8.87 -1.57 -9.19
C ASN A 297 7.43 -1.66 -8.69
N ASP A 298 7.22 -1.96 -7.43
CA ASP A 298 5.89 -2.01 -6.82
C ASP A 298 5.22 -0.62 -6.83
N LEU A 299 5.96 0.43 -6.44
CA LEU A 299 5.49 1.82 -6.52
C LEU A 299 5.12 2.23 -7.96
N THR A 300 6.00 1.93 -8.93
CA THR A 300 5.73 2.26 -10.34
C THR A 300 4.58 1.46 -10.92
N THR A 301 4.42 0.20 -10.48
CA THR A 301 3.29 -0.66 -10.86
C THR A 301 1.97 -0.13 -10.27
N CYS A 302 1.97 0.29 -9.01
CA CYS A 302 0.82 0.95 -8.40
C CYS A 302 0.43 2.22 -9.18
N ALA A 303 1.40 3.08 -9.47
CA ALA A 303 1.18 4.31 -10.23
C ALA A 303 0.65 4.04 -11.65
N GLN A 304 1.21 3.03 -12.36
CA GLN A 304 0.71 2.59 -13.67
C GLN A 304 -0.74 2.15 -13.63
N GLN A 305 -1.15 1.47 -12.57
CA GLN A 305 -2.51 0.96 -12.41
C GLN A 305 -3.46 1.96 -11.73
N GLY A 306 -2.98 3.18 -11.43
CA GLY A 306 -3.77 4.26 -10.85
C GLY A 306 -3.96 4.17 -9.34
N GLY A 307 -3.25 3.26 -8.66
CA GLY A 307 -3.28 3.08 -7.21
C GLY A 307 -2.18 3.83 -6.46
N ASN A 308 -2.27 3.78 -5.14
CA ASN A 308 -1.25 4.25 -4.22
C ASN A 308 -0.43 3.08 -3.65
N PHE A 309 0.74 3.39 -3.13
CA PHE A 309 1.64 2.47 -2.45
C PHE A 309 1.88 2.94 -1.02
N LEU A 310 1.52 2.14 -0.03
CA LEU A 310 1.70 2.40 1.40
C LEU A 310 2.76 1.43 1.93
N LEU A 311 3.99 1.92 2.11
CA LEU A 311 5.14 1.11 2.50
C LEU A 311 5.38 1.21 4.00
N ASN A 312 5.45 0.06 4.66
CA ASN A 312 5.57 -0.06 6.10
C ASN A 312 6.99 0.14 6.63
N ILE A 313 7.06 0.70 7.82
CA ILE A 313 8.21 0.57 8.74
C ILE A 313 7.75 -0.14 10.01
N GLY A 314 8.65 -0.96 10.58
CA GLY A 314 8.45 -1.65 11.86
C GLY A 314 9.47 -1.18 12.91
N PRO A 315 9.23 -0.04 13.60
CA PRO A 315 10.21 0.50 14.55
C PRO A 315 10.49 -0.40 15.73
N GLU A 316 11.73 -0.38 16.19
CA GLU A 316 12.20 -1.01 17.43
C GLU A 316 11.49 -0.45 18.68
N PRO A 317 11.60 -1.09 19.86
CA PRO A 317 10.88 -0.66 21.08
C PRO A 317 11.13 0.79 21.49
N ASP A 318 12.31 1.34 21.21
CA ASP A 318 12.65 2.75 21.48
C ASP A 318 12.25 3.72 20.37
N GLY A 319 11.56 3.21 19.33
CA GLY A 319 11.13 3.99 18.16
C GLY A 319 12.18 4.15 17.08
N THR A 320 13.36 3.54 17.21
CA THR A 320 14.39 3.53 16.15
C THR A 320 13.87 2.74 14.95
N VAL A 321 14.00 3.30 13.77
CA VAL A 321 13.71 2.57 12.52
C VAL A 321 14.92 1.69 12.20
N PRO A 322 14.74 0.40 11.88
CA PRO A 322 15.84 -0.50 11.50
C PRO A 322 16.70 0.11 10.40
N PRO A 323 18.04 0.01 10.49
CA PRO A 323 18.93 0.65 9.53
C PRO A 323 18.77 0.18 8.08
N GLU A 324 18.33 -1.05 7.88
CA GLU A 324 17.99 -1.61 6.56
C GLU A 324 16.79 -0.87 5.96
N GLU A 325 15.73 -0.63 6.72
CA GLU A 325 14.54 0.11 6.30
C GLU A 325 14.91 1.57 5.97
N VAL A 326 15.75 2.20 6.81
CA VAL A 326 16.25 3.56 6.55
C VAL A 326 17.01 3.61 5.23
N SER A 327 17.95 2.68 4.99
CA SER A 327 18.75 2.62 3.76
C SER A 327 17.89 2.43 2.52
N ILE A 328 16.88 1.57 2.60
CA ILE A 328 15.91 1.32 1.52
C ILE A 328 15.14 2.61 1.21
N LEU A 329 14.52 3.22 2.22
CA LEU A 329 13.72 4.44 2.06
C LEU A 329 14.52 5.61 1.53
N GLU A 330 15.74 5.81 2.01
CA GLU A 330 16.61 6.86 1.49
C GLU A 330 17.04 6.60 0.05
N THR A 331 17.24 5.34 -0.35
CA THR A 331 17.51 4.99 -1.75
C THR A 331 16.31 5.28 -2.65
N MET A 332 15.09 4.93 -2.20
CA MET A 332 13.86 5.27 -2.91
C MET A 332 13.68 6.79 -3.00
N GLY A 333 13.98 7.52 -1.92
CA GLY A 333 13.90 8.98 -1.87
C GLY A 333 14.83 9.64 -2.88
N ARG A 334 16.11 9.27 -2.92
CA ARG A 334 17.08 9.78 -3.91
C ARG A 334 16.61 9.53 -5.35
N TRP A 335 16.02 8.39 -5.61
CA TRP A 335 15.43 8.09 -6.92
C TRP A 335 14.22 8.99 -7.22
N LEU A 336 13.36 9.21 -6.24
CA LEU A 336 12.17 10.07 -6.37
C LEU A 336 12.49 11.56 -6.47
N ASP A 337 13.60 12.03 -5.89
CA ASP A 337 14.09 13.41 -6.08
C ASP A 337 14.34 13.73 -7.55
N THR A 338 14.77 12.73 -8.31
CA THR A 338 15.02 12.85 -9.75
C THR A 338 13.79 12.51 -10.59
N ASN A 339 13.08 11.42 -10.22
CA ASN A 339 12.06 10.80 -11.06
C ASN A 339 10.62 11.03 -10.57
N GLY A 340 10.42 11.85 -9.53
CA GLY A 340 9.12 12.05 -8.89
C GLY A 340 8.05 12.63 -9.82
N GLU A 341 8.43 13.37 -10.87
CA GLU A 341 7.47 13.85 -11.86
C GLU A 341 6.77 12.72 -12.62
N ALA A 342 7.44 11.56 -12.72
CA ALA A 342 6.93 10.35 -13.35
C ALA A 342 6.05 9.50 -12.41
N ILE A 343 5.89 9.92 -11.14
CA ILE A 343 5.09 9.24 -10.12
C ILE A 343 3.95 10.13 -9.62
N TYR A 344 4.29 11.31 -9.06
CA TYR A 344 3.32 12.18 -8.41
C TYR A 344 2.38 12.88 -9.38
N GLY A 345 1.08 12.76 -9.14
CA GLY A 345 0.05 13.37 -9.99
C GLY A 345 -0.06 12.74 -11.37
N THR A 346 0.54 11.56 -11.57
CA THR A 346 0.44 10.82 -12.82
C THR A 346 -0.87 10.03 -12.90
N GLN A 347 -1.22 9.65 -14.12
CA GLN A 347 -2.26 8.71 -14.46
C GLN A 347 -1.62 7.45 -15.05
N GLY A 348 -2.36 6.33 -15.07
CA GLY A 348 -1.89 5.12 -15.71
C GLY A 348 -1.52 5.34 -17.18
N GLY A 349 -0.34 4.88 -17.56
CA GLY A 349 0.18 4.98 -18.95
C GLY A 349 -0.09 3.75 -19.80
N ALA A 350 -0.63 2.67 -19.22
CA ALA A 350 -0.97 1.45 -19.94
C ALA A 350 -2.40 1.01 -19.61
N SER A 351 -3.11 0.51 -20.64
CA SER A 351 -4.44 -0.08 -20.45
C SER A 351 -4.38 -1.54 -19.97
N ILE A 352 -3.26 -2.21 -20.21
CA ILE A 352 -3.02 -3.61 -19.82
C ILE A 352 -1.54 -3.75 -19.48
N SER A 353 -1.24 -4.35 -18.33
CA SER A 353 0.10 -4.75 -17.94
C SER A 353 0.34 -6.21 -18.36
N PHE A 354 1.33 -6.42 -19.22
CA PHE A 354 1.83 -7.75 -19.56
C PHE A 354 3.28 -7.86 -19.12
N GLY A 355 3.48 -8.55 -18.02
CA GLY A 355 4.81 -8.83 -17.50
C GLY A 355 5.42 -7.65 -16.72
N ASN A 356 6.48 -7.94 -16.03
CA ASN A 356 7.12 -7.04 -15.06
C ASN A 356 8.39 -6.39 -15.64
N TYR A 357 8.40 -6.08 -16.93
CA TYR A 357 9.63 -5.59 -17.57
C TYR A 357 9.71 -4.08 -17.59
N ASP A 358 8.61 -3.40 -17.95
CA ASP A 358 8.54 -1.95 -17.98
C ASP A 358 7.17 -1.49 -17.47
N ASN A 359 7.15 -0.45 -16.65
CA ASN A 359 5.94 0.22 -16.22
C ASN A 359 5.78 1.55 -16.95
N PHE A 360 4.52 1.98 -17.09
CA PHE A 360 4.16 3.17 -17.85
C PHE A 360 3.25 4.07 -17.03
N THR A 361 3.68 5.31 -16.83
CA THR A 361 2.84 6.37 -16.29
C THR A 361 2.74 7.51 -17.27
N ARG A 362 1.74 8.38 -17.11
CA ARG A 362 1.59 9.56 -17.97
C ARG A 362 1.18 10.79 -17.18
N LYS A 363 1.59 11.95 -17.66
CA LYS A 363 1.14 13.25 -17.16
C LYS A 363 0.91 14.18 -18.35
N GLY A 364 -0.35 14.52 -18.61
CA GLY A 364 -0.71 15.22 -19.84
C GLY A 364 -0.33 14.40 -21.09
N ASN A 365 0.51 14.97 -21.95
CA ASN A 365 1.01 14.32 -23.17
C ASN A 365 2.35 13.61 -22.99
N THR A 366 2.94 13.60 -21.81
CA THR A 366 4.20 12.92 -21.54
C THR A 366 3.97 11.49 -21.09
N LEU A 367 4.57 10.54 -21.77
CA LEU A 367 4.70 9.13 -21.36
C LEU A 367 6.02 8.96 -20.63
N TYR A 368 5.97 8.37 -19.44
CA TYR A 368 7.15 7.93 -18.72
C TYR A 368 7.26 6.40 -18.79
N ILE A 369 8.40 5.94 -19.27
CA ILE A 369 8.73 4.51 -19.39
C ILE A 369 9.72 4.20 -18.25
N HIS A 370 9.28 3.40 -17.28
CA HIS A 370 10.10 2.95 -16.17
C HIS A 370 10.77 1.64 -16.56
N VAL A 371 12.04 1.72 -16.99
CA VAL A 371 12.79 0.56 -17.49
C VAL A 371 13.36 -0.23 -16.33
N TYR A 372 12.70 -1.31 -15.97
CA TYR A 372 13.08 -2.15 -14.83
C TYR A 372 14.34 -2.97 -15.11
N PHE A 373 14.45 -3.53 -16.31
CA PHE A 373 15.64 -4.22 -16.78
C PHE A 373 16.29 -3.42 -17.90
N TRP A 374 17.35 -2.67 -17.54
CA TRP A 374 18.10 -1.95 -18.55
C TRP A 374 18.70 -2.92 -19.57
N PRO A 375 18.54 -2.69 -20.88
CA PRO A 375 19.05 -3.58 -21.92
C PRO A 375 20.57 -3.44 -22.08
N SER A 376 21.31 -3.63 -21.01
CA SER A 376 22.77 -3.58 -20.98
C SER A 376 23.35 -5.00 -21.08
N GLY A 377 24.58 -5.06 -21.47
CA GLY A 377 25.40 -6.26 -21.38
C GLY A 377 25.73 -6.92 -22.69
N THR A 378 26.80 -7.69 -22.62
CA THR A 378 27.24 -8.58 -23.69
C THR A 378 26.15 -9.61 -23.95
N PRO A 379 25.66 -9.75 -25.19
CA PRO A 379 24.68 -10.77 -25.46
C PRO A 379 25.25 -12.15 -25.10
N ALA A 380 24.58 -12.86 -24.21
CA ALA A 380 24.96 -14.21 -23.80
C ALA A 380 25.04 -15.17 -25.00
N ALA A 381 24.39 -14.83 -26.13
CA ALA A 381 24.49 -15.56 -27.37
C ALA A 381 24.42 -14.60 -28.57
N GLN A 382 25.34 -14.74 -29.51
CA GLN A 382 25.39 -13.90 -30.72
C GLN A 382 24.13 -13.99 -31.58
N TRP A 383 23.38 -15.08 -31.53
CA TRP A 383 22.14 -15.27 -32.29
C TRP A 383 20.98 -14.40 -31.75
N LEU A 384 21.03 -13.96 -30.48
CA LEU A 384 20.03 -13.03 -29.91
C LEU A 384 20.09 -11.64 -30.58
N LYS A 385 21.18 -11.28 -31.25
CA LYS A 385 21.31 -10.03 -32.00
C LYS A 385 20.26 -9.88 -33.11
N PHE A 386 19.73 -10.99 -33.62
CA PHE A 386 18.69 -10.95 -34.64
C PHE A 386 17.31 -10.53 -34.08
N PHE A 387 17.05 -10.77 -32.81
CA PHE A 387 15.76 -10.51 -32.19
C PHE A 387 15.71 -9.19 -31.44
N ARG A 388 16.81 -8.78 -30.81
CA ARG A 388 16.90 -7.52 -30.07
C ARG A 388 18.31 -6.98 -30.09
N PRO A 389 18.55 -5.84 -30.70
CA PRO A 389 19.83 -5.13 -30.54
C PRO A 389 20.07 -4.87 -29.04
N PRO A 390 21.30 -4.99 -28.55
CA PRO A 390 21.60 -4.97 -27.12
C PRO A 390 21.33 -3.65 -26.36
N THR A 391 20.86 -2.61 -27.02
CA THR A 391 20.63 -1.29 -26.41
C THR A 391 19.34 -0.64 -26.90
N VAL A 392 18.27 -1.42 -27.01
CA VAL A 392 16.97 -0.92 -27.47
C VAL A 392 15.88 -1.18 -26.42
N VAL A 393 15.16 -0.13 -26.03
CA VAL A 393 13.88 -0.23 -25.32
C VAL A 393 12.78 -0.13 -26.36
N ALA A 394 11.90 -1.13 -26.42
CA ALA A 394 10.82 -1.19 -27.39
C ALA A 394 9.45 -1.22 -26.70
N VAL A 395 8.54 -0.36 -27.15
CA VAL A 395 7.17 -0.26 -26.62
C VAL A 395 6.18 -0.53 -27.73
N GLY A 396 5.42 -1.63 -27.63
CA GLY A 396 4.38 -1.97 -28.61
C GLY A 396 3.03 -1.39 -28.25
N GLY A 397 2.24 -1.02 -29.25
CA GLY A 397 0.85 -0.61 -29.07
C GLY A 397 0.62 0.80 -28.50
N LEU A 398 1.59 1.70 -28.62
CA LEU A 398 1.42 3.10 -28.24
C LEU A 398 0.41 3.80 -29.19
N ASN A 399 -0.58 4.48 -28.59
CA ASN A 399 -1.65 5.14 -29.36
C ASN A 399 -1.30 6.56 -29.85
N ALA A 400 -0.19 7.12 -29.39
CA ALA A 400 0.25 8.50 -29.66
C ALA A 400 1.55 8.50 -30.46
N LYS A 401 1.78 9.59 -31.21
CA LYS A 401 3.05 9.82 -31.91
C LYS A 401 4.04 10.50 -30.94
N VAL A 402 5.22 9.92 -30.80
CA VAL A 402 6.31 10.51 -30.02
C VAL A 402 6.95 11.66 -30.82
N LEU A 403 7.13 12.79 -30.18
CA LEU A 403 7.75 14.00 -30.73
C LEU A 403 9.23 14.14 -30.27
N SER A 404 9.50 13.74 -29.04
CA SER A 404 10.86 13.71 -28.49
C SER A 404 10.96 12.70 -27.36
N ALA A 405 12.16 12.22 -27.07
CA ALA A 405 12.45 11.32 -25.96
C ALA A 405 13.75 11.75 -25.25
N ARG A 406 13.79 11.62 -23.93
CA ARG A 406 14.96 11.92 -23.10
C ARG A 406 15.04 11.00 -21.88
N VAL A 407 16.25 10.71 -21.43
CA VAL A 407 16.48 10.12 -20.12
C VAL A 407 16.14 11.17 -19.04
N LEU A 408 15.26 10.85 -18.10
CA LEU A 408 14.76 11.84 -17.15
C LEU A 408 15.87 12.41 -16.25
N LYS A 409 16.74 11.55 -15.70
CA LYS A 409 17.82 11.94 -14.81
C LYS A 409 18.87 12.85 -15.46
N THR A 410 19.30 12.53 -16.68
CA THR A 410 20.43 13.21 -17.33
C THR A 410 19.98 14.30 -18.30
N GLY A 411 18.71 14.30 -18.71
CA GLY A 411 18.21 15.14 -19.81
C GLY A 411 18.71 14.70 -21.18
N GLN A 412 19.55 13.66 -21.27
CA GLN A 412 20.11 13.18 -22.53
C GLN A 412 18.99 12.81 -23.50
N ARG A 413 19.06 13.36 -24.71
CA ARG A 413 18.13 13.02 -25.80
C ARG A 413 18.33 11.56 -26.21
N VAL A 414 17.21 10.88 -26.42
CA VAL A 414 17.16 9.49 -26.88
C VAL A 414 16.65 9.48 -28.32
N GLU A 415 17.38 8.82 -29.21
CA GLU A 415 16.95 8.58 -30.59
C GLU A 415 15.84 7.53 -30.64
N PHE A 416 14.93 7.66 -31.58
CA PHE A 416 13.83 6.71 -31.71
C PHE A 416 13.35 6.56 -33.14
N THR A 417 12.75 5.42 -33.41
CA THR A 417 11.91 5.16 -34.57
C THR A 417 10.54 4.70 -34.11
N GLN A 418 9.50 5.06 -34.84
CA GLN A 418 8.14 4.65 -34.52
C GLN A 418 7.37 4.29 -35.79
N ASP A 419 6.75 3.13 -35.77
CA ASP A 419 5.81 2.68 -36.82
C ASP A 419 4.41 2.42 -36.19
N GLU A 420 3.51 1.76 -36.92
CA GLU A 420 2.15 1.45 -36.46
C GLU A 420 2.11 0.40 -35.33
N ILE A 421 3.19 -0.37 -35.14
CA ILE A 421 3.28 -1.45 -34.15
C ILE A 421 4.03 -0.99 -32.90
N SER A 422 5.21 -0.37 -33.08
CA SER A 422 6.15 -0.15 -31.98
C SER A 422 6.90 1.16 -32.05
N LEU A 423 7.17 1.72 -30.89
CA LEU A 423 8.21 2.69 -30.63
C LEU A 423 9.49 1.93 -30.29
N ARG A 424 10.63 2.29 -30.89
CA ARG A 424 11.95 1.77 -30.55
C ARG A 424 12.86 2.92 -30.18
N LEU A 425 13.32 2.93 -28.95
CA LEU A 425 14.28 3.88 -28.41
C LEU A 425 15.68 3.29 -28.60
N THR A 426 16.56 4.02 -29.28
CA THR A 426 17.89 3.57 -29.74
C THR A 426 18.98 4.52 -29.28
N GLY A 427 20.24 4.16 -29.51
CA GLY A 427 21.38 4.98 -29.07
C GLY A 427 21.51 5.08 -27.55
N LEU A 428 20.91 4.15 -26.81
CA LEU A 428 21.00 4.11 -25.36
C LEU A 428 22.40 3.70 -24.91
N PRO A 429 22.92 4.29 -23.80
CA PRO A 429 24.23 3.92 -23.26
C PRO A 429 24.23 2.45 -22.80
N GLU A 430 25.40 1.84 -22.78
CA GLU A 430 25.58 0.46 -22.33
C GLU A 430 25.20 0.26 -20.87
N GLN A 431 25.55 1.24 -20.02
CA GLN A 431 25.18 1.25 -18.60
C GLN A 431 23.90 2.02 -18.37
N ALA A 432 23.09 1.56 -17.39
CA ALA A 432 21.89 2.27 -16.98
C ALA A 432 22.23 3.69 -16.53
N PRO A 433 21.60 4.72 -17.10
CA PRO A 433 21.86 6.12 -16.70
C PRO A 433 21.35 6.45 -15.30
N ASP A 434 20.43 5.65 -14.77
CA ASP A 434 19.89 5.77 -13.43
C ASP A 434 19.65 4.39 -12.79
N GLU A 435 19.92 4.30 -11.49
CA GLU A 435 19.70 3.11 -10.69
C GLU A 435 18.79 3.47 -9.49
N PRO A 436 17.93 2.54 -9.05
CA PRO A 436 17.75 1.15 -9.52
C PRO A 436 16.90 1.01 -10.79
N ILE A 437 16.17 2.04 -11.23
CA ILE A 437 15.29 2.04 -12.40
C ILE A 437 15.56 3.30 -13.24
N THR A 438 15.81 3.15 -14.53
CA THR A 438 15.93 4.30 -15.43
C THR A 438 14.56 4.71 -15.96
N VAL A 439 14.27 6.02 -15.95
CA VAL A 439 13.03 6.57 -16.54
C VAL A 439 13.35 7.30 -17.83
N ILE A 440 12.61 6.97 -18.88
CA ILE A 440 12.63 7.69 -20.17
C ILE A 440 11.31 8.43 -20.32
N ALA A 441 11.41 9.76 -20.50
CA ALA A 441 10.25 10.61 -20.75
C ALA A 441 10.09 10.83 -22.27
N CYS A 442 8.90 10.54 -22.80
CA CYS A 442 8.53 10.72 -24.20
C CYS A 442 7.41 11.74 -24.32
N GLU A 443 7.69 12.88 -24.95
CA GLU A 443 6.65 13.86 -25.31
C GLU A 443 5.86 13.36 -26.50
N CYS A 444 4.54 13.40 -26.42
CA CYS A 444 3.63 12.87 -27.42
C CYS A 444 2.70 13.95 -28.00
N ASP A 445 2.13 13.70 -29.16
CA ASP A 445 1.17 14.59 -29.83
C ASP A 445 -0.21 14.66 -29.13
N ARG A 446 -0.48 13.69 -28.26
CA ARG A 446 -1.74 13.54 -27.49
C ARG A 446 -1.49 12.71 -26.22
N PRO A 447 -2.45 12.65 -25.28
CA PRO A 447 -2.32 11.81 -24.10
C PRO A 447 -2.02 10.34 -24.47
N PRO A 448 -0.84 9.82 -24.10
CA PRO A 448 -0.38 8.49 -24.52
C PRO A 448 -1.03 7.39 -23.69
N VAL A 449 -1.30 6.25 -24.33
CA VAL A 449 -1.69 4.99 -23.68
C VAL A 449 -1.00 3.84 -24.42
N VAL A 450 -0.33 2.98 -23.67
CA VAL A 450 0.23 1.72 -24.17
C VAL A 450 -0.83 0.63 -24.07
N ASN A 451 -1.17 0.01 -25.20
CA ASN A 451 -2.14 -1.08 -25.27
C ASN A 451 -1.66 -2.16 -26.24
N HIS A 452 -1.11 -3.23 -25.70
CA HIS A 452 -0.58 -4.33 -26.49
C HIS A 452 -1.64 -5.05 -27.34
N HIS A 453 -2.90 -5.05 -26.95
CA HIS A 453 -3.97 -5.63 -27.78
C HIS A 453 -4.21 -4.88 -29.10
N ARG A 454 -3.81 -3.63 -29.17
CA ARG A 454 -3.97 -2.81 -30.37
C ARG A 454 -3.22 -3.36 -31.58
N ILE A 455 -2.09 -4.02 -31.34
CA ILE A 455 -1.23 -4.56 -32.41
C ILE A 455 -1.60 -5.98 -32.84
N ARG A 456 -2.42 -6.71 -32.07
CA ARG A 456 -2.79 -8.10 -32.38
C ARG A 456 -3.38 -8.28 -33.79
N PRO A 457 -4.29 -7.40 -34.27
CA PRO A 457 -4.81 -7.53 -35.65
C PRO A 457 -3.76 -7.31 -36.75
N LEU A 458 -2.62 -6.68 -36.40
CA LEU A 458 -1.54 -6.38 -37.34
C LEU A 458 -0.52 -7.51 -37.45
N TRP A 459 -0.46 -8.42 -36.48
CA TRP A 459 0.55 -9.48 -36.41
C TRP A 459 0.63 -10.38 -37.66
N PRO A 460 -0.47 -10.80 -38.31
CA PRO A 460 -0.38 -11.59 -39.54
C PRO A 460 0.42 -10.92 -40.64
N ARG A 461 0.39 -9.57 -40.74
CA ARG A 461 1.16 -8.81 -41.76
C ARG A 461 2.68 -8.89 -41.51
N TYR A 462 3.09 -9.14 -40.28
CA TYR A 462 4.50 -9.14 -39.86
C TYR A 462 5.03 -10.54 -39.59
N GLY A 463 4.28 -11.58 -39.92
CA GLY A 463 4.68 -12.96 -39.71
C GLY A 463 4.71 -13.38 -38.23
N VAL A 464 4.11 -12.59 -37.33
CA VAL A 464 4.01 -12.92 -35.92
C VAL A 464 2.69 -13.65 -35.69
N GLY A 465 2.74 -14.98 -35.77
CA GLY A 465 1.60 -15.84 -35.41
C GLY A 465 1.43 -15.88 -33.89
N MET A 466 0.19 -15.72 -33.42
CA MET A 466 -0.15 -16.11 -32.06
C MET A 466 -0.49 -17.60 -32.09
N PRO A 467 0.09 -18.43 -31.20
CA PRO A 467 -0.50 -19.71 -30.92
C PRO A 467 -1.90 -19.47 -30.34
N GLY A 468 -2.91 -20.15 -30.91
CA GLY A 468 -4.30 -20.07 -30.52
C GLY A 468 -4.56 -20.55 -29.08
#